data_2ad17f4aae73c8203b0bb9fccacaedda
#
_entry.id   2ad17f4aae73c8203b0bb9fccacaedda
#
_cell.length_a   1.000
_cell.length_b   1.000
_cell.length_c   1.000
_cell.angle_alpha   90.00
_cell.angle_beta   90.00
_cell.angle_gamma   90.00
#
_symmetry.space_group_name_H-M   'P 1'
#
loop_
_entity.id
_entity.type
_entity.pdbx_description
1 polymer ?
#
loop_
_entity_poly.entity_id
_entity_poly.type
_entity_poly.pdbx_seq_one_letter_code
_entity_poly.pdbx_strand_id
1 'polypeptide(L)'
;MPAYFTDAQRQATKDAGKIAGLNILRIINEPTSAALAYGLDNGMAQKVLVYDLGGGTFDVSVIDIGDNVIEVLATSGDNNLGGDDFDERIVNYLVEQFKLSDGINLSKDVSAMQRLREEAEKAKKELSSSVTTNINLPFIAMSKDGPHHIDITLSATAGILVEPPTNKTILMSVLERPASCSAFSTGVIVLSTRSAV
;
A
#
# COMPACT_ATOMS: atom_id res chain seq x y z
N MET A 1 1.86 -7.73 14.89
CA MET A 1 2.25 -8.78 13.94
C MET A 1 1.05 -9.23 13.14
N PRO A 2 1.22 -9.70 11.91
CA PRO A 2 0.12 -10.23 11.09
C PRO A 2 -0.65 -11.34 11.81
N ALA A 3 -1.97 -11.39 11.55
CA ALA A 3 -2.83 -12.37 12.23
C ALA A 3 -2.55 -13.83 11.79
N TYR A 4 -2.06 -14.01 10.57
CA TYR A 4 -1.74 -15.33 9.99
C TYR A 4 -0.38 -15.91 10.43
N PHE A 5 0.43 -15.18 11.21
CA PHE A 5 1.72 -15.69 11.69
C PHE A 5 1.53 -16.98 12.48
N THR A 6 2.37 -17.97 12.16
CA THR A 6 2.46 -19.23 12.91
C THR A 6 3.08 -18.99 14.29
N ASP A 7 2.92 -19.94 15.21
CA ASP A 7 3.52 -19.86 16.56
C ASP A 7 5.03 -19.69 16.52
N ALA A 8 5.72 -20.33 15.57
CA ALA A 8 7.16 -20.17 15.39
C ALA A 8 7.52 -18.73 14.99
N GLN A 9 6.79 -18.10 14.09
CA GLN A 9 7.00 -16.70 13.68
C GLN A 9 6.66 -15.73 14.82
N ARG A 10 5.62 -16.01 15.60
CA ARG A 10 5.26 -15.25 16.82
C ARG A 10 6.37 -15.31 17.85
N GLN A 11 6.92 -16.49 18.09
CA GLN A 11 8.04 -16.68 19.03
C GLN A 11 9.30 -15.97 18.52
N ALA A 12 9.63 -16.09 17.23
CA ALA A 12 10.77 -15.41 16.63
C ALA A 12 10.68 -13.88 16.76
N THR A 13 9.49 -13.30 16.56
CA THR A 13 9.25 -11.87 16.76
C THR A 13 9.49 -11.45 18.21
N LYS A 14 9.02 -12.27 19.17
CA LYS A 14 9.23 -12.03 20.59
C LYS A 14 10.71 -12.11 20.97
N ASP A 15 11.43 -13.09 20.42
CA ASP A 15 12.84 -13.28 20.69
C ASP A 15 13.70 -12.17 20.06
N ALA A 16 13.36 -11.73 18.85
CA ALA A 16 14.00 -10.56 18.23
C ALA A 16 13.89 -9.30 19.11
N GLY A 17 12.71 -9.04 19.68
CA GLY A 17 12.53 -7.93 20.61
C GLY A 17 13.39 -8.07 21.88
N LYS A 18 13.48 -9.28 22.44
CA LYS A 18 14.35 -9.54 23.60
C LYS A 18 15.85 -9.38 23.25
N ILE A 19 16.28 -9.87 22.10
CA ILE A 19 17.66 -9.70 21.61
C ILE A 19 18.00 -8.22 21.45
N ALA A 20 17.04 -7.41 21.01
CA ALA A 20 17.18 -5.96 20.94
C ALA A 20 17.14 -5.26 22.32
N GLY A 21 17.05 -6.00 23.42
CA GLY A 21 17.03 -5.48 24.78
C GLY A 21 15.68 -4.92 25.23
N LEU A 22 14.59 -5.21 24.48
CA LEU A 22 13.26 -4.72 24.81
C LEU A 22 12.56 -5.66 25.80
N ASN A 23 11.81 -5.08 26.73
CA ASN A 23 10.90 -5.82 27.60
C ASN A 23 9.56 -6.04 26.87
N ILE A 24 9.36 -7.26 26.34
CA ILE A 24 8.15 -7.60 25.58
C ILE A 24 7.06 -8.06 26.55
N LEU A 25 6.06 -7.21 26.78
CA LEU A 25 4.92 -7.53 27.64
C LEU A 25 3.93 -8.45 26.93
N ARG A 26 3.59 -8.13 25.67
CA ARG A 26 2.59 -8.85 24.88
C ARG A 26 2.87 -8.69 23.39
N ILE A 27 2.40 -9.65 22.60
CA ILE A 27 2.32 -9.58 21.14
C ILE A 27 0.84 -9.46 20.77
N ILE A 28 0.49 -8.49 19.93
CA ILE A 28 -0.88 -8.24 19.48
C ILE A 28 -0.93 -8.40 17.97
N ASN A 29 -2.04 -8.92 17.45
CA ASN A 29 -2.28 -8.99 16.01
C ASN A 29 -2.50 -7.57 15.44
N GLU A 30 -1.99 -7.28 14.26
CA GLU A 30 -2.13 -5.99 13.59
C GLU A 30 -3.59 -5.55 13.46
N PRO A 31 -4.54 -6.39 12.97
CA PRO A 31 -5.94 -5.98 12.88
C PRO A 31 -6.56 -5.65 14.25
N THR A 32 -6.19 -6.36 15.31
CA THR A 32 -6.61 -6.06 16.68
C THR A 32 -6.07 -4.71 17.14
N SER A 33 -4.81 -4.43 16.86
CA SER A 33 -4.18 -3.14 17.21
C SER A 33 -4.82 -1.98 16.45
N ALA A 34 -5.17 -2.18 15.19
CA ALA A 34 -5.88 -1.20 14.38
C ALA A 34 -7.27 -0.88 14.96
N ALA A 35 -8.04 -1.92 15.33
CA ALA A 35 -9.35 -1.75 15.95
C ALA A 35 -9.26 -0.97 17.28
N LEU A 36 -8.29 -1.30 18.13
CA LEU A 36 -8.04 -0.59 19.40
C LEU A 36 -7.65 0.87 19.16
N ALA A 37 -6.75 1.13 18.20
CA ALA A 37 -6.32 2.49 17.86
C ALA A 37 -7.47 3.38 17.37
N TYR A 38 -8.48 2.79 16.73
CA TYR A 38 -9.70 3.48 16.31
C TYR A 38 -10.73 3.66 17.45
N GLY A 39 -10.44 3.18 18.67
CA GLY A 39 -11.34 3.30 19.80
C GLY A 39 -12.60 2.46 19.67
N LEU A 40 -12.52 1.31 19.03
CA LEU A 40 -13.64 0.40 18.82
C LEU A 40 -13.91 -0.51 20.03
N ASP A 41 -13.13 -0.38 21.08
CA ASP A 41 -13.26 -1.10 22.36
C ASP A 41 -14.26 -0.45 23.34
N ASN A 42 -15.19 0.35 22.82
CA ASN A 42 -16.15 1.14 23.59
C ASN A 42 -17.29 0.31 24.23
N GLY A 43 -17.15 -0.99 24.29
CA GLY A 43 -18.12 -1.92 24.92
C GLY A 43 -19.34 -2.26 24.07
N MET A 44 -19.43 -1.75 22.84
CA MET A 44 -20.53 -2.10 21.93
C MET A 44 -20.13 -3.30 21.06
N ALA A 45 -21.01 -4.29 20.98
CA ALA A 45 -20.82 -5.43 20.09
C ALA A 45 -20.89 -4.99 18.62
N GLN A 46 -19.85 -5.31 17.84
CA GLN A 46 -19.77 -4.93 16.42
C GLN A 46 -18.83 -5.84 15.65
N LYS A 47 -19.12 -5.99 14.35
CA LYS A 47 -18.18 -6.61 13.41
C LYS A 47 -17.44 -5.56 12.63
N VAL A 48 -16.14 -5.73 12.52
CA VAL A 48 -15.22 -4.76 11.91
C VAL A 48 -14.44 -5.43 10.80
N LEU A 49 -14.41 -4.81 9.64
CA LEU A 49 -13.48 -5.15 8.57
C LEU A 49 -12.26 -4.23 8.68
N VAL A 50 -11.09 -4.81 8.89
CA VAL A 50 -9.81 -4.12 8.83
C VAL A 50 -9.17 -4.40 7.47
N TYR A 51 -8.91 -3.35 6.72
CA TYR A 51 -8.24 -3.38 5.43
C TYR A 51 -6.89 -2.70 5.60
N ASP A 52 -5.82 -3.49 5.56
CA ASP A 52 -4.45 -3.04 5.77
C ASP A 52 -3.65 -3.21 4.48
N LEU A 53 -3.34 -2.10 3.81
CA LEU A 53 -2.49 -2.06 2.63
C LEU A 53 -1.17 -1.40 2.98
N GLY A 54 -0.16 -2.23 3.20
CA GLY A 54 1.20 -1.80 3.50
C GLY A 54 2.03 -1.46 2.26
N GLY A 55 3.34 -1.26 2.46
CA GLY A 55 4.29 -1.04 1.36
C GLY A 55 4.48 -2.27 0.49
N GLY A 56 4.54 -3.46 1.08
CA GLY A 56 4.79 -4.72 0.38
C GLY A 56 3.78 -5.82 0.66
N THR A 57 2.81 -5.62 1.55
CA THR A 57 1.79 -6.61 1.91
C THR A 57 0.41 -5.99 1.98
N PHE A 58 -0.58 -6.81 1.71
CA PHE A 58 -1.98 -6.48 1.81
C PHE A 58 -2.70 -7.51 2.68
N ASP A 59 -3.41 -7.06 3.70
CA ASP A 59 -4.16 -7.87 4.62
C ASP A 59 -5.58 -7.36 4.81
N VAL A 60 -6.55 -8.27 4.80
CA VAL A 60 -7.94 -8.00 5.16
C VAL A 60 -8.34 -8.94 6.27
N SER A 61 -8.89 -8.40 7.35
CA SER A 61 -9.33 -9.18 8.50
C SER A 61 -10.73 -8.79 8.94
N VAL A 62 -11.54 -9.79 9.27
CA VAL A 62 -12.83 -9.60 9.91
C VAL A 62 -12.66 -9.88 11.39
N ILE A 63 -13.05 -8.92 12.21
CA ILE A 63 -12.93 -8.96 13.67
C ILE A 63 -14.34 -8.90 14.28
N ASP A 64 -14.58 -9.68 15.30
CA ASP A 64 -15.73 -9.54 16.18
C ASP A 64 -15.32 -8.89 17.50
N ILE A 65 -16.03 -7.85 17.88
CA ILE A 65 -15.80 -7.11 19.12
C ILE A 65 -17.08 -7.21 19.95
N GLY A 66 -16.97 -7.80 21.13
CA GLY A 66 -18.09 -7.93 22.05
C GLY A 66 -17.62 -8.46 23.41
N ASP A 67 -18.37 -8.16 24.47
CA ASP A 67 -18.15 -8.66 25.83
C ASP A 67 -16.69 -8.49 26.34
N ASN A 68 -16.05 -7.37 25.98
CA ASN A 68 -14.63 -7.10 26.25
C ASN A 68 -13.64 -8.09 25.60
N VAL A 69 -14.08 -8.80 24.57
CA VAL A 69 -13.26 -9.72 23.78
C VAL A 69 -13.16 -9.18 22.34
N ILE A 70 -11.96 -9.29 21.78
CA ILE A 70 -11.69 -8.99 20.37
C ILE A 70 -11.19 -10.27 19.73
N GLU A 71 -11.97 -10.81 18.80
CA GLU A 71 -11.67 -12.07 18.11
C GLU A 71 -11.49 -11.83 16.61
N VAL A 72 -10.42 -12.37 16.03
CA VAL A 72 -10.22 -12.38 14.58
C VAL A 72 -10.94 -13.59 14.00
N LEU A 73 -12.06 -13.35 13.30
CA LEU A 73 -12.90 -14.41 12.72
C LEU A 73 -12.28 -15.00 11.46
N ALA A 74 -11.71 -14.14 10.61
CA ALA A 74 -11.11 -14.54 9.34
C ALA A 74 -10.05 -13.52 8.93
N THR A 75 -9.04 -13.99 8.20
CA THR A 75 -8.03 -13.16 7.57
C THR A 75 -7.70 -13.69 6.19
N SER A 76 -7.42 -12.79 5.25
CA SER A 76 -6.95 -13.09 3.89
C SER A 76 -6.06 -11.95 3.43
N GLY A 77 -5.26 -12.18 2.40
CA GLY A 77 -4.39 -11.12 1.88
C GLY A 77 -3.43 -11.62 0.81
N ASP A 78 -2.48 -10.76 0.44
CA ASP A 78 -1.39 -11.06 -0.48
C ASP A 78 -0.08 -10.50 0.08
N ASN A 79 0.86 -11.37 0.39
CA ASN A 79 2.16 -11.01 0.98
C ASN A 79 3.12 -10.35 -0.03
N ASN A 80 2.72 -10.24 -1.30
CA ASN A 80 3.49 -9.65 -2.38
C ASN A 80 2.66 -8.57 -3.11
N LEU A 81 1.78 -7.87 -2.40
CA LEU A 81 1.00 -6.75 -2.93
C LEU A 81 1.05 -5.59 -1.96
N GLY A 82 1.56 -4.45 -2.41
CA GLY A 82 1.63 -3.25 -1.59
C GLY A 82 1.91 -2.00 -2.40
N GLY A 83 2.19 -0.91 -1.71
CA GLY A 83 2.49 0.39 -2.31
C GLY A 83 3.66 0.36 -3.28
N ASP A 84 4.65 -0.48 -3.02
CA ASP A 84 5.84 -0.62 -3.86
C ASP A 84 5.51 -1.20 -5.24
N ASP A 85 4.51 -2.10 -5.34
CA ASP A 85 4.03 -2.65 -6.61
C ASP A 85 3.36 -1.56 -7.47
N PHE A 86 2.65 -0.63 -6.84
CA PHE A 86 2.07 0.52 -7.55
C PHE A 86 3.15 1.46 -8.05
N ASP A 87 4.17 1.74 -7.24
CA ASP A 87 5.32 2.56 -7.65
C ASP A 87 6.05 1.94 -8.83
N GLU A 88 6.31 0.64 -8.79
CA GLU A 88 6.96 -0.07 -9.89
C GLU A 88 6.16 -0.02 -11.19
N ARG A 89 4.82 -0.06 -11.12
CA ARG A 89 3.96 0.12 -12.28
C ARG A 89 4.10 1.49 -12.92
N ILE A 90 4.13 2.55 -12.11
CA ILE A 90 4.34 3.92 -12.59
C ILE A 90 5.73 4.03 -13.22
N VAL A 91 6.77 3.49 -12.57
CA VAL A 91 8.14 3.49 -13.11
C VAL A 91 8.20 2.80 -14.47
N ASN A 92 7.60 1.61 -14.59
CA ASN A 92 7.59 0.86 -15.86
C ASN A 92 6.87 1.64 -16.97
N TYR A 93 5.75 2.27 -16.65
CA TYR A 93 5.05 3.14 -17.58
C TYR A 93 5.93 4.31 -18.04
N LEU A 94 6.61 5.01 -17.12
CA LEU A 94 7.49 6.13 -17.46
C LEU A 94 8.68 5.70 -18.32
N VAL A 95 9.29 4.55 -18.02
CA VAL A 95 10.39 3.98 -18.82
C VAL A 95 9.91 3.64 -20.22
N GLU A 96 8.73 3.07 -20.37
CA GLU A 96 8.15 2.73 -21.67
C GLU A 96 7.81 3.97 -22.48
N GLN A 97 7.15 4.96 -21.88
CA GLN A 97 6.84 6.24 -22.56
C GLN A 97 8.11 6.95 -23.02
N PHE A 98 9.13 7.03 -22.17
CA PHE A 98 10.40 7.65 -22.52
C PHE A 98 11.15 6.90 -23.63
N LYS A 99 11.06 5.57 -23.62
CA LYS A 99 11.63 4.76 -24.71
C LYS A 99 10.90 4.98 -26.04
N LEU A 100 9.59 5.22 -26.00
CA LEU A 100 8.79 5.51 -27.21
C LEU A 100 9.08 6.92 -27.77
N SER A 101 9.26 7.93 -26.90
CA SER A 101 9.49 9.31 -27.31
C SER A 101 10.95 9.58 -27.74
N ASP A 102 11.89 9.13 -26.93
CA ASP A 102 13.32 9.48 -27.08
C ASP A 102 14.20 8.33 -27.58
N GLY A 103 13.65 7.12 -27.68
CA GLY A 103 14.39 5.93 -28.12
C GLY A 103 15.41 5.40 -27.10
N ILE A 104 15.48 5.97 -25.90
CA ILE A 104 16.47 5.67 -24.87
C ILE A 104 15.86 4.74 -23.81
N ASN A 105 16.58 3.68 -23.46
CA ASN A 105 16.15 2.76 -22.41
C ASN A 105 16.82 3.10 -21.08
N LEU A 106 16.06 3.64 -20.14
CA LEU A 106 16.51 4.03 -18.80
C LEU A 106 16.75 2.86 -17.85
N SER A 107 16.25 1.66 -18.14
CA SER A 107 16.31 0.51 -17.21
C SER A 107 17.74 0.10 -16.81
N LYS A 108 18.75 0.50 -17.58
CA LYS A 108 20.17 0.19 -17.29
C LYS A 108 20.88 1.29 -16.50
N ASP A 109 20.29 2.45 -16.36
CA ASP A 109 20.84 3.56 -15.61
C ASP A 109 20.30 3.56 -14.17
N VAL A 110 21.15 3.16 -13.23
CA VAL A 110 20.78 3.05 -11.81
C VAL A 110 20.33 4.39 -11.22
N SER A 111 21.00 5.49 -11.63
CA SER A 111 20.68 6.83 -11.14
C SER A 111 19.34 7.33 -11.69
N ALA A 112 19.07 7.10 -12.98
CA ALA A 112 17.78 7.42 -13.59
C ALA A 112 16.66 6.61 -12.95
N MET A 113 16.86 5.31 -12.74
CA MET A 113 15.87 4.42 -12.10
C MET A 113 15.57 4.83 -10.66
N GLN A 114 16.57 5.29 -9.90
CA GLN A 114 16.34 5.78 -8.54
C GLN A 114 15.46 7.03 -8.55
N ARG A 115 15.76 8.00 -9.40
CA ARG A 115 14.96 9.23 -9.55
C ARG A 115 13.53 8.93 -10.02
N LEU A 116 13.36 7.96 -10.92
CA LEU A 116 12.04 7.52 -11.36
C LEU A 116 11.23 6.93 -10.21
N ARG A 117 11.83 6.11 -9.33
CA ARG A 117 11.13 5.53 -8.17
C ARG A 117 10.69 6.61 -7.18
N GLU A 118 11.56 7.55 -6.86
CA GLU A 118 11.24 8.65 -5.94
C GLU A 118 10.08 9.50 -6.48
N GLU A 119 10.09 9.83 -7.76
CA GLU A 119 9.01 10.63 -8.35
C GLU A 119 7.73 9.82 -8.57
N ALA A 120 7.82 8.51 -8.84
CA ALA A 120 6.67 7.62 -8.92
C ALA A 120 5.94 7.52 -7.56
N GLU A 121 6.67 7.34 -6.46
CA GLU A 121 6.11 7.32 -5.11
C GLU A 121 5.42 8.65 -4.78
N LYS A 122 6.04 9.76 -5.11
CA LYS A 122 5.47 11.10 -4.93
C LYS A 122 4.20 11.27 -5.75
N ALA A 123 4.22 10.90 -7.02
CA ALA A 123 3.05 10.96 -7.92
C ALA A 123 1.91 10.08 -7.40
N LYS A 124 2.19 8.85 -6.93
CA LYS A 124 1.20 7.99 -6.28
C LYS A 124 0.53 8.68 -5.09
N LYS A 125 1.32 9.30 -4.21
CA LYS A 125 0.81 10.04 -3.04
C LYS A 125 -0.06 11.23 -3.46
N GLU A 126 0.34 12.01 -4.45
CA GLU A 126 -0.42 13.16 -4.96
C GLU A 126 -1.75 12.73 -5.60
N LEU A 127 -1.75 11.63 -6.36
CA LEU A 127 -2.96 11.06 -6.98
C LEU A 127 -3.97 10.51 -5.96
N SER A 128 -3.59 10.37 -4.68
CA SER A 128 -4.54 10.05 -3.61
C SER A 128 -5.53 11.19 -3.35
N SER A 129 -5.15 12.43 -3.62
CA SER A 129 -5.97 13.62 -3.37
C SER A 129 -6.29 14.42 -4.64
N SER A 130 -5.55 14.18 -5.74
CA SER A 130 -5.68 14.89 -7.00
C SER A 130 -6.09 13.95 -8.12
N VAL A 131 -6.82 14.46 -9.13
CA VAL A 131 -7.20 13.67 -10.32
C VAL A 131 -6.01 13.49 -11.25
N THR A 132 -5.10 14.47 -11.28
CA THR A 132 -3.90 14.45 -12.12
C THR A 132 -2.69 14.93 -11.34
N THR A 133 -1.51 14.47 -11.72
CA THR A 133 -0.20 14.98 -11.27
C THR A 133 0.76 15.09 -12.43
N ASN A 134 1.74 15.99 -12.34
CA ASN A 134 2.78 16.15 -13.37
C ASN A 134 4.10 15.61 -12.82
N ILE A 135 4.73 14.74 -13.61
CA ILE A 135 6.06 14.21 -13.35
C ILE A 135 7.04 14.96 -14.24
N ASN A 136 7.93 15.75 -13.63
CA ASN A 136 8.95 16.51 -14.33
C ASN A 136 10.35 16.11 -13.82
N LEU A 137 11.12 15.40 -14.66
CA LEU A 137 12.46 14.95 -14.36
C LEU A 137 13.44 15.54 -15.39
N PRO A 138 14.02 16.71 -15.12
CA PRO A 138 15.01 17.29 -15.99
C PRO A 138 16.32 16.50 -15.96
N PHE A 139 17.00 16.45 -17.12
CA PHE A 139 18.30 15.79 -17.27
C PHE A 139 18.31 14.33 -16.79
N ILE A 140 17.29 13.57 -17.19
CA ILE A 140 17.16 12.15 -16.79
C ILE A 140 18.14 11.25 -17.56
N ALA A 141 18.48 11.62 -18.79
CA ALA A 141 19.45 10.94 -19.62
C ALA A 141 20.27 11.93 -20.46
N MET A 142 21.44 11.48 -20.90
CA MET A 142 22.30 12.21 -21.85
C MET A 142 22.52 11.31 -23.06
N SER A 143 22.37 11.89 -24.26
CA SER A 143 22.75 11.26 -25.53
C SER A 143 23.71 12.15 -26.33
N LYS A 144 24.04 11.71 -27.54
CA LYS A 144 24.86 12.52 -28.47
C LYS A 144 24.12 13.78 -28.92
N ASP A 145 22.81 13.77 -28.89
CA ASP A 145 21.92 14.86 -29.30
C ASP A 145 21.67 15.88 -28.16
N GLY A 146 22.12 15.56 -26.95
CA GLY A 146 22.01 16.45 -25.78
C GLY A 146 21.32 15.81 -24.59
N PRO A 147 20.88 16.64 -23.63
CA PRO A 147 20.14 16.19 -22.45
C PRO A 147 18.69 15.90 -22.80
N HIS A 148 18.15 14.84 -22.18
CA HIS A 148 16.76 14.44 -22.29
C HIS A 148 16.02 14.62 -20.96
N HIS A 149 14.72 14.89 -21.04
CA HIS A 149 13.86 15.23 -19.89
C HIS A 149 12.58 14.40 -19.95
N ILE A 150 12.02 14.07 -18.79
CA ILE A 150 10.66 13.55 -18.69
C ILE A 150 9.76 14.70 -18.25
N ASP A 151 8.65 14.90 -18.95
CA ASP A 151 7.55 15.79 -18.58
C ASP A 151 6.24 15.11 -18.98
N ILE A 152 5.63 14.41 -18.03
CA ILE A 152 4.46 13.57 -18.28
C ILE A 152 3.38 13.88 -17.23
N THR A 153 2.16 14.13 -17.69
CA THR A 153 1.00 14.24 -16.81
C THR A 153 0.33 12.88 -16.66
N LEU A 154 0.27 12.40 -15.41
CA LEU A 154 -0.47 11.19 -15.05
C LEU A 154 -1.86 11.55 -14.54
N SER A 155 -2.86 10.74 -14.88
CA SER A 155 -4.19 10.79 -14.28
C SER A 155 -4.38 9.61 -13.32
N ALA A 156 -5.18 9.80 -12.28
CA ALA A 156 -5.56 8.74 -11.34
C ALA A 156 -6.15 7.51 -12.05
N THR A 157 -6.79 7.72 -13.20
CA THR A 157 -7.38 6.66 -14.03
C THR A 157 -6.32 5.93 -14.87
N ALA A 158 -5.32 6.64 -15.40
CA ALA A 158 -4.31 6.04 -16.28
C ALA A 158 -3.22 5.27 -15.51
N GLY A 159 -2.82 5.73 -14.32
CA GLY A 159 -1.78 5.08 -13.51
C GLY A 159 -2.21 3.75 -12.88
N ILE A 160 -3.51 3.53 -12.74
CA ILE A 160 -4.08 2.39 -11.99
C ILE A 160 -4.63 1.30 -12.93
N LEU A 161 -5.03 1.68 -14.16
CA LEU A 161 -5.64 0.78 -15.15
C LEU A 161 -4.64 0.05 -16.05
N VAL A 162 -3.35 0.12 -15.80
CA VAL A 162 -2.43 -0.86 -16.39
C VAL A 162 -2.80 -2.21 -15.78
N GLU A 163 -3.34 -3.11 -16.59
CA GLU A 163 -3.95 -4.38 -16.20
C GLU A 163 -3.16 -5.09 -15.10
N PRO A 164 -3.80 -5.46 -13.98
CA PRO A 164 -3.15 -6.28 -12.98
C PRO A 164 -2.79 -7.64 -13.60
N PRO A 165 -1.71 -8.28 -13.17
CA PRO A 165 -1.48 -9.67 -13.51
C PRO A 165 -2.72 -10.46 -13.09
N THR A 166 -3.17 -11.34 -13.93
CA THR A 166 -4.48 -11.99 -14.09
C THR A 166 -5.21 -12.53 -12.85
N ASN A 167 -4.68 -12.39 -11.65
CA ASN A 167 -5.30 -12.85 -10.39
C ASN A 167 -5.47 -11.76 -9.31
N LYS A 168 -5.10 -10.49 -9.57
CA LYS A 168 -5.13 -9.41 -8.56
C LYS A 168 -6.22 -8.35 -8.82
N THR A 169 -7.16 -8.62 -9.71
CA THR A 169 -8.19 -7.65 -10.19
C THR A 169 -9.25 -7.27 -9.16
N ILE A 170 -9.38 -8.03 -8.07
CA ILE A 170 -10.53 -7.88 -7.14
C ILE A 170 -10.45 -6.60 -6.29
N LEU A 171 -9.28 -6.00 -6.14
CA LEU A 171 -9.06 -4.96 -5.15
C LEU A 171 -9.44 -3.55 -5.57
N MET A 172 -9.44 -3.27 -6.86
CA MET A 172 -9.59 -1.88 -7.35
C MET A 172 -11.03 -1.49 -7.67
N SER A 173 -11.94 -2.45 -7.85
CA SER A 173 -13.35 -2.16 -8.11
C SER A 173 -14.17 -1.85 -6.84
N VAL A 174 -13.63 -2.12 -5.64
CA VAL A 174 -14.31 -1.86 -4.36
C VAL A 174 -14.03 -0.43 -3.85
N LEU A 175 -13.07 0.27 -4.42
CA LEU A 175 -12.72 1.65 -4.06
C LEU A 175 -13.44 2.68 -4.95
N GLU A 176 -14.73 2.51 -5.21
CA GLU A 176 -15.59 3.68 -5.45
C GLU A 176 -15.58 4.50 -4.15
N ARG A 177 -14.92 5.65 -4.21
CA ARG A 177 -14.63 6.54 -3.10
C ARG A 177 -15.85 6.80 -2.20
N PRO A 178 -15.87 6.40 -0.94
CA PRO A 178 -16.63 7.18 0.03
C PRO A 178 -15.90 8.51 0.18
N ALA A 179 -16.63 9.62 0.19
CA ALA A 179 -16.13 11.00 0.17
C ALA A 179 -15.23 11.42 1.36
N SER A 180 -14.73 10.47 2.15
CA SER A 180 -13.89 10.68 3.33
C SER A 180 -12.59 9.87 3.35
N CYS A 181 -12.22 9.19 2.25
CA CYS A 181 -11.03 8.33 2.23
C CYS A 181 -9.87 8.99 1.50
N SER A 182 -8.93 9.55 2.24
CA SER A 182 -7.65 10.12 1.79
C SER A 182 -6.53 9.05 1.73
N ALA A 183 -6.80 7.85 1.19
CA ALA A 183 -5.92 6.73 1.38
C ALA A 183 -5.44 6.06 0.08
N PHE A 184 -4.48 6.69 -0.60
CA PHE A 184 -3.55 6.01 -1.49
C PHE A 184 -2.09 6.03 -1.00
N SER A 185 -1.82 6.60 0.16
CA SER A 185 -0.63 6.27 0.93
C SER A 185 -0.95 5.04 1.76
N THR A 186 -0.08 4.05 1.81
CA THR A 186 -0.12 2.91 2.73
C THR A 186 -0.93 3.23 3.98
N GLY A 187 -2.06 2.58 4.17
CA GLY A 187 -2.99 2.93 5.24
C GLY A 187 -3.90 1.79 5.65
N VAL A 188 -4.33 1.85 6.90
CA VAL A 188 -5.32 0.94 7.46
C VAL A 188 -6.69 1.60 7.37
N ILE A 189 -7.65 0.95 6.70
CA ILE A 189 -9.06 1.35 6.67
C ILE A 189 -9.83 0.41 7.58
N VAL A 190 -10.57 0.98 8.49
CA VAL A 190 -11.44 0.22 9.39
C VAL A 190 -12.90 0.54 9.05
N LEU A 191 -13.64 -0.47 8.62
CA LEU A 191 -15.07 -0.40 8.36
C LEU A 191 -15.81 -1.17 9.45
N SER A 192 -16.70 -0.53 10.18
CA SER A 192 -17.53 -1.18 11.19
C SER A 192 -18.99 -1.24 10.74
N THR A 193 -19.63 -2.38 10.96
CA THR A 193 -21.10 -2.52 10.88
C THR A 193 -21.65 -2.58 12.29
N ARG A 194 -22.49 -1.62 12.66
CA ARG A 194 -23.25 -1.71 13.90
C ARG A 194 -24.40 -2.68 13.67
N SER A 195 -24.52 -3.67 14.55
CA SER A 195 -25.74 -4.48 14.62
C SER A 195 -26.86 -3.55 15.05
N ALA A 196 -27.85 -3.35 14.18
CA ALA A 196 -29.11 -2.74 14.61
C ALA A 196 -29.79 -3.74 15.53
N VAL A 197 -29.97 -3.38 16.79
CA VAL A 197 -30.81 -4.07 17.75
C VAL A 197 -32.26 -3.67 17.46
#